data_63844a15cdf2d41d7946a78cae1aa677
#
_entry.id   63844a15cdf2d41d7946a78cae1aa677
#
_cell.length_a   1.000
_cell.length_b   1.000
_cell.length_c   1.000
_cell.angle_alpha   90.00
_cell.angle_beta   90.00
_cell.angle_gamma   90.00
#
_symmetry.space_group_name_H-M   'P 1'
#
loop_
_entity.id
_entity.type
_entity.pdbx_description
1 polymer ?
#
loop_
_entity_poly.entity_id
_entity_poly.type
_entity_poly.pdbx_seq_one_letter_code
_entity_poly.pdbx_strand_id
1 'polypeptide(L)'
;METTFGATGLGVSRLGLGCGGIGEARVTEGDAERLVHAALDLGITFFDVARSYGAAEERLGRALGARRGSVVISTKGGYGATGCDDWTGACITRGIDEALGRLRTDHVDVFHLHSCPPDVLLRGELHDALLRARQAGKIRVAAYSGDNDALAWAASCETFGSVQCSINVFDQHALRDSVPRAASRSMGVVAKRPLGNAPWRFHERPGADDVAAAWDRMRAMSLDPEPLAWEELALRFTAFAPGVSSAVVGTTRIEHLAAAARAIGEGPLPSDLTARVRSAFEAVGAGWPGLV
;
A
#
# COMPACT_ATOMS: atom_id res chain seq x y z
N MET A 1 -10.74 -13.22 2.48
CA MET A 1 -10.52 -13.12 3.96
C MET A 1 -10.52 -11.66 4.35
N GLU A 2 -11.46 -11.27 5.17
CA GLU A 2 -11.64 -9.91 5.66
C GLU A 2 -10.87 -9.68 6.97
N THR A 3 -10.37 -8.46 7.19
CA THR A 3 -9.68 -8.04 8.41
C THR A 3 -10.20 -6.67 8.85
N THR A 4 -10.01 -6.34 10.12
CA THR A 4 -10.26 -5.00 10.63
C THR A 4 -9.13 -4.06 10.23
N PHE A 5 -9.48 -2.84 9.84
CA PHE A 5 -8.50 -1.79 9.50
C PHE A 5 -8.24 -0.91 10.73
N GLY A 6 -7.50 -1.45 11.69
CA GLY A 6 -7.31 -0.81 12.98
C GLY A 6 -8.64 -0.52 13.69
N ALA A 7 -8.71 0.60 14.41
CA ALA A 7 -9.93 1.09 15.07
C ALA A 7 -10.78 2.03 14.18
N THR A 8 -10.56 2.01 12.85
CA THR A 8 -11.24 2.95 11.93
C THR A 8 -12.69 2.61 11.63
N GLY A 9 -13.15 1.42 12.02
CA GLY A 9 -14.48 0.90 11.69
C GLY A 9 -14.60 0.38 10.25
N LEU A 10 -13.47 0.31 9.49
CA LEU A 10 -13.44 -0.26 8.15
C LEU A 10 -13.09 -1.75 8.20
N GLY A 11 -13.83 -2.56 7.43
CA GLY A 11 -13.44 -3.91 7.05
C GLY A 11 -12.69 -3.89 5.71
N VAL A 12 -11.57 -4.58 5.60
CA VAL A 12 -10.77 -4.63 4.36
C VAL A 12 -10.40 -6.07 4.02
N SER A 13 -10.27 -6.38 2.74
CA SER A 13 -9.66 -7.65 2.34
C SER A 13 -8.17 -7.66 2.66
N ARG A 14 -7.65 -8.81 3.10
CA ARG A 14 -6.23 -9.00 3.39
C ARG A 14 -5.34 -8.81 2.15
N LEU A 15 -5.85 -9.17 0.98
CA LEU A 15 -5.27 -8.80 -0.31
C LEU A 15 -5.94 -7.54 -0.82
N GLY A 16 -5.17 -6.51 -1.14
CA GLY A 16 -5.63 -5.29 -1.82
C GLY A 16 -5.13 -5.24 -3.26
N LEU A 17 -5.85 -4.53 -4.13
CA LEU A 17 -5.39 -4.20 -5.47
C LEU A 17 -4.66 -2.85 -5.46
N GLY A 18 -3.36 -2.87 -5.79
CA GLY A 18 -2.59 -1.67 -6.13
C GLY A 18 -2.90 -1.23 -7.56
N CYS A 19 -3.54 -0.08 -7.69
CA CYS A 19 -4.09 0.41 -8.96
C CYS A 19 -3.09 1.19 -9.84
N GLY A 20 -1.80 1.22 -9.49
CA GLY A 20 -0.81 1.94 -10.29
C GLY A 20 -0.80 1.49 -11.75
N GLY A 21 -0.79 0.18 -11.98
CA GLY A 21 -0.75 -0.40 -13.32
C GLY A 21 -1.94 -0.04 -14.20
N ILE A 22 -3.15 0.05 -13.63
CA ILE A 22 -4.32 0.42 -14.44
C ILE A 22 -4.31 1.88 -14.91
N GLY A 23 -3.46 2.72 -14.34
CA GLY A 23 -3.30 4.12 -14.76
C GLY A 23 -2.35 4.33 -15.93
N GLU A 24 -1.57 3.31 -16.30
CA GLU A 24 -0.60 3.41 -17.38
C GLU A 24 -1.24 3.60 -18.75
N ALA A 25 -0.60 4.40 -19.61
CA ALA A 25 -1.12 4.72 -20.96
C ALA A 25 -1.28 3.49 -21.85
N ARG A 26 -0.48 2.43 -21.63
CA ARG A 26 -0.57 1.17 -22.38
C ARG A 26 -1.75 0.28 -22.03
N VAL A 27 -2.43 0.55 -20.88
CA VAL A 27 -3.59 -0.22 -20.43
C VAL A 27 -4.84 0.43 -21.00
N THR A 28 -5.69 -0.35 -21.67
CA THR A 28 -6.95 0.15 -22.21
C THR A 28 -8.00 0.32 -21.11
N GLU A 29 -9.02 1.13 -21.36
CA GLU A 29 -10.16 1.29 -20.44
C GLU A 29 -10.83 -0.06 -20.12
N GLY A 30 -11.04 -0.88 -21.16
CA GLY A 30 -11.66 -2.20 -20.99
C GLY A 30 -10.77 -3.18 -20.19
N ASP A 31 -9.44 -3.10 -20.32
CA ASP A 31 -8.53 -3.93 -19.52
C ASP A 31 -8.56 -3.52 -18.06
N ALA A 32 -8.56 -2.21 -17.79
CA ALA A 32 -8.65 -1.67 -16.43
C ALA A 32 -9.97 -2.07 -15.77
N GLU A 33 -11.10 -1.94 -16.48
CA GLU A 33 -12.42 -2.34 -16.00
C GLU A 33 -12.48 -3.85 -15.70
N ARG A 34 -12.00 -4.69 -16.62
CA ARG A 34 -11.96 -6.15 -16.41
C ARG A 34 -11.14 -6.53 -15.18
N LEU A 35 -9.99 -5.89 -14.96
CA LEU A 35 -9.15 -6.15 -13.79
C LEU A 35 -9.84 -5.76 -12.48
N VAL A 36 -10.49 -4.59 -12.44
CA VAL A 36 -11.24 -4.14 -11.26
C VAL A 36 -12.40 -5.08 -10.96
N HIS A 37 -13.15 -5.51 -12.00
CA HIS A 37 -14.24 -6.47 -11.83
C HIS A 37 -13.73 -7.83 -11.35
N ALA A 38 -12.65 -8.35 -11.93
CA ALA A 38 -12.03 -9.58 -11.47
C ALA A 38 -11.55 -9.50 -10.01
N ALA A 39 -11.03 -8.34 -9.58
CA ALA A 39 -10.69 -8.12 -8.18
C ALA A 39 -11.90 -8.24 -7.25
N LEU A 40 -13.02 -7.62 -7.62
CA LEU A 40 -14.27 -7.70 -6.86
C LEU A 40 -14.80 -9.14 -6.81
N ASP A 41 -14.76 -9.87 -7.91
CA ASP A 41 -15.21 -11.27 -8.00
C ASP A 41 -14.32 -12.22 -7.16
N LEU A 42 -13.04 -11.86 -6.95
CA LEU A 42 -12.11 -12.53 -6.04
C LEU A 42 -12.29 -12.12 -4.55
N GLY A 43 -13.25 -11.25 -4.25
CA GLY A 43 -13.51 -10.76 -2.89
C GLY A 43 -12.50 -9.72 -2.41
N ILE A 44 -11.78 -9.05 -3.31
CA ILE A 44 -10.90 -7.94 -2.98
C ILE A 44 -11.75 -6.68 -2.79
N THR A 45 -11.70 -6.11 -1.58
CA THR A 45 -12.46 -4.91 -1.21
C THR A 45 -11.57 -3.69 -0.95
N PHE A 46 -10.25 -3.84 -0.90
CA PHE A 46 -9.30 -2.75 -0.70
C PHE A 46 -8.62 -2.37 -2.01
N PHE A 47 -8.84 -1.14 -2.47
CA PHE A 47 -8.27 -0.58 -3.71
C PHE A 47 -7.36 0.59 -3.38
N ASP A 48 -6.06 0.46 -3.69
CA ASP A 48 -5.06 1.48 -3.42
C ASP A 48 -4.65 2.20 -4.71
N VAL A 49 -4.94 3.47 -4.76
CA VAL A 49 -4.71 4.34 -5.92
C VAL A 49 -3.94 5.59 -5.50
N ALA A 50 -3.51 6.42 -6.42
CA ALA A 50 -2.94 7.73 -6.15
C ALA A 50 -3.12 8.66 -7.35
N ARG A 51 -3.12 9.97 -7.08
CA ARG A 51 -3.10 11.02 -8.08
C ARG A 51 -1.99 10.85 -9.12
N SER A 52 -0.79 10.44 -8.68
CA SER A 52 0.38 10.26 -9.54
C SER A 52 0.35 9.00 -10.42
N TYR A 53 -0.70 8.19 -10.33
CA TYR A 53 -0.80 6.94 -11.09
C TYR A 53 -1.55 7.12 -12.43
N GLY A 54 -1.25 8.19 -13.16
CA GLY A 54 -1.85 8.46 -14.47
C GLY A 54 -3.39 8.53 -14.39
N ALA A 55 -4.07 7.73 -15.21
CA ALA A 55 -5.54 7.69 -15.26
C ALA A 55 -6.18 6.73 -14.23
N ALA A 56 -5.44 6.28 -13.20
CA ALA A 56 -5.92 5.22 -12.31
C ALA A 56 -7.18 5.61 -11.52
N GLU A 57 -7.25 6.85 -10.99
CA GLU A 57 -8.42 7.30 -10.22
C GLU A 57 -9.68 7.36 -11.09
N GLU A 58 -9.58 7.91 -12.32
CA GLU A 58 -10.71 7.96 -13.24
C GLU A 58 -11.19 6.58 -13.67
N ARG A 59 -10.24 5.67 -13.96
CA ARG A 59 -10.54 4.30 -14.37
C ARG A 59 -11.18 3.51 -13.24
N LEU A 60 -10.64 3.61 -12.03
CA LEU A 60 -11.21 2.98 -10.86
C LEU A 60 -12.64 3.49 -10.58
N GLY A 61 -12.83 4.82 -10.58
CA GLY A 61 -14.15 5.43 -10.36
C GLY A 61 -15.19 4.98 -11.36
N ARG A 62 -14.83 4.86 -12.64
CA ARG A 62 -15.73 4.34 -13.69
C ARG A 62 -16.04 2.86 -13.50
N ALA A 63 -15.02 2.04 -13.27
CA ALA A 63 -15.18 0.59 -13.14
C ALA A 63 -15.99 0.17 -11.91
N LEU A 64 -15.88 0.90 -10.82
CA LEU A 64 -16.66 0.62 -9.59
C LEU A 64 -18.13 0.95 -9.77
N GLY A 65 -18.48 2.11 -10.34
CA GLY A 65 -19.86 2.51 -10.55
C GLY A 65 -20.72 2.31 -9.29
N ALA A 66 -21.83 1.58 -9.42
CA ALA A 66 -22.74 1.29 -8.31
C ALA A 66 -22.13 0.43 -7.18
N ARG A 67 -20.99 -0.22 -7.43
CA ARG A 67 -20.28 -1.03 -6.42
C ARG A 67 -19.36 -0.23 -5.50
N ARG A 68 -19.28 1.13 -5.66
CA ARG A 68 -18.46 2.00 -4.82
C ARG A 68 -18.67 1.75 -3.31
N GLY A 69 -19.91 1.57 -2.87
CA GLY A 69 -20.25 1.37 -1.46
C GLY A 69 -19.81 0.04 -0.86
N SER A 70 -19.38 -0.93 -1.67
CA SER A 70 -18.93 -2.26 -1.22
C SER A 70 -17.41 -2.38 -1.06
N VAL A 71 -16.65 -1.29 -1.28
CA VAL A 71 -15.20 -1.29 -1.28
C VAL A 71 -14.64 -0.15 -0.42
N VAL A 72 -13.38 -0.32 -0.01
CA VAL A 72 -12.56 0.70 0.63
C VAL A 72 -11.58 1.25 -0.41
N ILE A 73 -11.70 2.56 -0.71
CA ILE A 73 -10.78 3.27 -1.59
C ILE A 73 -9.74 4.01 -0.75
N SER A 74 -8.48 3.67 -0.97
CA SER A 74 -7.31 4.35 -0.46
C SER A 74 -6.69 5.18 -1.58
N THR A 75 -6.58 6.51 -1.42
CA THR A 75 -5.86 7.37 -2.36
C THR A 75 -4.85 8.25 -1.65
N LYS A 76 -4.05 8.98 -2.43
CA LYS A 76 -2.89 9.70 -1.92
C LYS A 76 -2.74 11.05 -2.60
N GLY A 77 -2.22 12.02 -1.86
CA GLY A 77 -1.94 13.36 -2.37
C GLY A 77 -0.92 14.10 -1.51
N GLY A 78 -0.85 15.41 -1.73
CA GLY A 78 0.08 16.32 -1.07
C GLY A 78 0.84 17.18 -2.07
N TYR A 79 0.82 16.80 -3.34
CA TYR A 79 1.49 17.49 -4.44
C TYR A 79 0.67 17.42 -5.74
N GLY A 80 1.03 18.31 -6.67
CA GLY A 80 0.49 18.35 -8.03
C GLY A 80 -0.98 18.74 -8.12
N ALA A 81 -1.63 19.27 -7.08
CA ALA A 81 -2.98 19.80 -7.15
C ALA A 81 -3.02 21.11 -7.95
N THR A 82 -4.08 21.32 -8.73
CA THR A 82 -4.16 22.44 -9.67
C THR A 82 -4.19 23.78 -8.94
N GLY A 83 -3.24 24.67 -9.28
CA GLY A 83 -3.23 26.05 -8.78
C GLY A 83 -2.86 26.20 -7.29
N CYS A 84 -2.16 25.24 -6.72
CA CYS A 84 -1.68 25.28 -5.35
C CYS A 84 -0.22 24.83 -5.30
N ASP A 85 0.54 25.39 -4.37
CA ASP A 85 1.89 24.91 -4.07
C ASP A 85 1.83 23.56 -3.36
N ASP A 86 2.74 22.68 -3.72
CA ASP A 86 2.86 21.36 -3.10
C ASP A 86 3.06 21.47 -1.60
N TRP A 87 2.52 20.50 -0.87
CA TRP A 87 2.68 20.38 0.57
C TRP A 87 2.14 21.57 1.37
N THR A 88 1.06 22.21 0.88
CA THR A 88 0.28 23.20 1.63
C THR A 88 -1.08 22.66 2.01
N GLY A 89 -1.73 23.23 3.02
CA GLY A 89 -3.10 22.90 3.38
C GLY A 89 -4.10 23.13 2.23
N ALA A 90 -3.84 24.12 1.37
CA ALA A 90 -4.60 24.35 0.14
C ALA A 90 -4.43 23.21 -0.87
N CYS A 91 -3.19 22.71 -1.05
CA CYS A 91 -2.91 21.58 -1.92
C CYS A 91 -3.61 20.29 -1.44
N ILE A 92 -3.62 20.03 -0.13
CA ILE A 92 -4.33 18.88 0.45
C ILE A 92 -5.83 18.99 0.18
N THR A 93 -6.44 20.15 0.49
CA THR A 93 -7.87 20.36 0.28
C THR A 93 -8.26 20.20 -1.19
N ARG A 94 -7.50 20.85 -2.09
CA ARG A 94 -7.74 20.78 -3.53
C ARG A 94 -7.52 19.39 -4.09
N GLY A 95 -6.45 18.70 -3.63
CA GLY A 95 -6.13 17.34 -4.05
C GLY A 95 -7.22 16.33 -3.67
N ILE A 96 -7.82 16.48 -2.49
CA ILE A 96 -8.98 15.67 -2.07
C ILE A 96 -10.17 15.93 -3.00
N ASP A 97 -10.53 17.19 -3.26
CA ASP A 97 -11.67 17.52 -4.12
C ASP A 97 -11.49 17.01 -5.56
N GLU A 98 -10.28 17.11 -6.10
CA GLU A 98 -9.96 16.57 -7.41
C GLU A 98 -10.01 15.03 -7.42
N ALA A 99 -9.57 14.36 -6.36
CA ALA A 99 -9.66 12.89 -6.23
C ALA A 99 -11.13 12.43 -6.20
N LEU A 100 -11.99 13.12 -5.45
CA LEU A 100 -13.43 12.84 -5.40
C LEU A 100 -14.07 12.95 -6.79
N GLY A 101 -13.72 14.00 -7.56
CA GLY A 101 -14.18 14.18 -8.92
C GLY A 101 -13.75 13.05 -9.86
N ARG A 102 -12.44 12.68 -9.83
CA ARG A 102 -11.90 11.58 -10.65
C ARG A 102 -12.49 10.22 -10.28
N LEU A 103 -12.60 9.94 -9.00
CA LEU A 103 -13.17 8.70 -8.46
C LEU A 103 -14.70 8.63 -8.54
N ARG A 104 -15.38 9.75 -8.91
CA ARG A 104 -16.84 9.86 -9.03
C ARG A 104 -17.56 9.44 -7.74
N THR A 105 -17.09 9.94 -6.62
CA THR A 105 -17.59 9.61 -5.28
C THR A 105 -17.66 10.86 -4.41
N ASP A 106 -18.50 10.86 -3.41
CA ASP A 106 -18.62 11.93 -2.41
C ASP A 106 -17.59 11.82 -1.27
N HIS A 107 -16.97 10.66 -1.10
CA HIS A 107 -15.91 10.44 -0.11
C HIS A 107 -14.89 9.39 -0.56
N VAL A 108 -13.69 9.46 -0.02
CA VAL A 108 -12.71 8.36 -0.02
C VAL A 108 -12.54 7.83 1.40
N ASP A 109 -12.24 6.52 1.51
CA ASP A 109 -12.16 5.91 2.84
C ASP A 109 -10.83 6.26 3.51
N VAL A 110 -9.72 6.22 2.77
CA VAL A 110 -8.39 6.53 3.31
C VAL A 110 -7.69 7.53 2.39
N PHE A 111 -7.20 8.64 2.95
CA PHE A 111 -6.40 9.61 2.21
C PHE A 111 -5.02 9.76 2.85
N HIS A 112 -3.98 9.42 2.09
CA HIS A 112 -2.61 9.47 2.55
C HIS A 112 -1.87 10.74 2.10
N LEU A 113 -1.04 11.30 2.99
CA LEU A 113 0.08 12.13 2.56
C LEU A 113 1.12 11.21 1.88
N HIS A 114 1.40 11.45 0.59
CA HIS A 114 2.13 10.54 -0.29
C HIS A 114 3.64 10.82 -0.28
N SER A 115 4.39 10.16 0.59
CA SER A 115 5.84 10.36 0.78
C SER A 115 6.20 11.79 1.18
N CYS A 116 5.36 12.39 2.08
CA CYS A 116 5.60 13.72 2.61
C CYS A 116 6.97 13.80 3.29
N PRO A 117 7.82 14.78 2.94
CA PRO A 117 9.11 14.96 3.59
C PRO A 117 8.97 15.18 5.11
N PRO A 118 9.94 14.68 5.92
CA PRO A 118 9.84 14.75 7.38
C PRO A 118 9.63 16.15 7.95
N ASP A 119 10.37 17.15 7.43
CA ASP A 119 10.28 18.56 7.86
C ASP A 119 8.93 19.18 7.50
N VAL A 120 8.33 18.76 6.40
CA VAL A 120 7.01 19.21 5.94
C VAL A 120 5.90 18.54 6.73
N LEU A 121 6.08 17.24 7.03
CA LEU A 121 5.12 16.43 7.77
C LEU A 121 4.82 17.01 9.17
N LEU A 122 5.76 17.76 9.73
CA LEU A 122 5.58 18.42 11.04
C LEU A 122 4.74 19.71 10.98
N ARG A 123 4.37 20.19 9.79
CA ARG A 123 3.61 21.44 9.65
C ARG A 123 2.14 21.22 9.99
N GLY A 124 1.63 21.95 10.97
CA GLY A 124 0.26 21.84 11.47
C GLY A 124 -0.82 22.04 10.39
N GLU A 125 -0.57 22.88 9.37
CA GLU A 125 -1.53 23.18 8.31
C GLU A 125 -1.98 21.95 7.49
N LEU A 126 -1.07 20.96 7.28
CA LEU A 126 -1.42 19.71 6.59
C LEU A 126 -2.40 18.88 7.42
N HIS A 127 -2.12 18.78 8.72
CA HIS A 127 -2.97 18.06 9.67
C HIS A 127 -4.34 18.72 9.77
N ASP A 128 -4.38 20.06 9.87
CA ASP A 128 -5.62 20.81 9.92
C ASP A 128 -6.48 20.62 8.67
N ALA A 129 -5.84 20.58 7.49
CA ALA A 129 -6.55 20.33 6.23
C ALA A 129 -7.15 18.92 6.19
N LEU A 130 -6.42 17.90 6.63
CA LEU A 130 -6.91 16.52 6.73
C LEU A 130 -8.07 16.40 7.75
N LEU A 131 -7.94 17.04 8.91
CA LEU A 131 -8.98 17.02 9.95
C LEU A 131 -10.26 17.71 9.47
N ARG A 132 -10.14 18.87 8.78
CA ARG A 132 -11.29 19.54 8.16
C ARG A 132 -11.94 18.68 7.09
N ALA A 133 -11.18 18.00 6.24
CA ALA A 133 -11.71 17.10 5.23
C ALA A 133 -12.46 15.91 5.85
N ARG A 134 -11.94 15.37 6.98
CA ARG A 134 -12.63 14.32 7.74
C ARG A 134 -13.93 14.82 8.36
N GLN A 135 -13.92 16.00 8.97
CA GLN A 135 -15.13 16.63 9.55
C GLN A 135 -16.19 16.90 8.47
N ALA A 136 -15.76 17.27 7.27
CA ALA A 136 -16.65 17.48 6.14
C ALA A 136 -17.15 16.18 5.49
N GLY A 137 -16.72 15.01 5.97
CA GLY A 137 -17.09 13.70 5.42
C GLY A 137 -16.44 13.34 4.08
N LYS A 138 -15.49 14.15 3.59
CA LYS A 138 -14.78 13.91 2.33
C LYS A 138 -13.76 12.76 2.40
N ILE A 139 -13.19 12.53 3.60
CA ILE A 139 -12.33 11.39 3.90
C ILE A 139 -12.79 10.75 5.21
N ARG A 140 -12.67 9.44 5.34
CA ARG A 140 -12.99 8.74 6.60
C ARG A 140 -11.75 8.64 7.50
N VAL A 141 -10.60 8.35 6.92
CA VAL A 141 -9.32 8.14 7.62
C VAL A 141 -8.23 9.02 6.99
N ALA A 142 -7.63 9.89 7.79
CA ALA A 142 -6.38 10.57 7.45
C ALA A 142 -5.21 9.60 7.65
N ALA A 143 -4.26 9.56 6.72
CA ALA A 143 -3.21 8.55 6.71
C ALA A 143 -1.87 9.10 6.17
N TYR A 144 -0.81 8.33 6.41
CA TYR A 144 0.52 8.59 5.86
C TYR A 144 0.99 7.40 5.02
N SER A 145 1.60 7.66 3.86
CA SER A 145 2.26 6.64 3.05
C SER A 145 3.72 7.03 2.83
N GLY A 146 4.64 6.24 3.33
CA GLY A 146 6.09 6.45 3.21
C GLY A 146 6.85 5.46 4.06
N ASP A 147 8.15 5.70 4.21
CA ASP A 147 9.07 4.78 4.87
C ASP A 147 10.03 5.53 5.81
N ASN A 148 10.90 4.84 6.52
CA ASN A 148 11.98 5.37 7.35
C ASN A 148 11.49 6.32 8.47
N ASP A 149 12.21 7.42 8.74
CA ASP A 149 11.96 8.32 9.88
C ASP A 149 10.57 8.98 9.83
N ALA A 150 10.12 9.35 8.64
CA ALA A 150 8.79 9.93 8.46
C ALA A 150 7.68 8.94 8.81
N LEU A 151 7.85 7.66 8.47
CA LEU A 151 6.93 6.59 8.88
C LEU A 151 6.95 6.38 10.40
N ALA A 152 8.15 6.35 11.01
CA ALA A 152 8.30 6.19 12.45
C ALA A 152 7.58 7.32 13.22
N TRP A 153 7.69 8.56 12.75
CA TRP A 153 6.94 9.68 13.29
C TRP A 153 5.44 9.55 13.06
N ALA A 154 5.01 9.23 11.82
CA ALA A 154 3.60 9.11 11.47
C ALA A 154 2.89 8.02 12.29
N ALA A 155 3.57 6.90 12.57
CA ALA A 155 3.05 5.83 13.42
C ALA A 155 2.79 6.27 14.88
N SER A 156 3.27 7.45 15.28
CA SER A 156 3.05 8.05 16.60
C SER A 156 2.09 9.26 16.58
N CYS A 157 1.75 9.76 15.38
CA CYS A 157 0.94 10.97 15.21
C CYS A 157 -0.56 10.69 15.41
N GLU A 158 -1.24 11.51 16.21
CA GLU A 158 -2.67 11.34 16.51
C GLU A 158 -3.60 11.66 15.34
N THR A 159 -3.13 12.44 14.39
CA THR A 159 -3.91 12.77 13.18
C THR A 159 -4.19 11.55 12.32
N PHE A 160 -3.25 10.60 12.28
CA PHE A 160 -3.33 9.47 11.38
C PHE A 160 -4.01 8.25 12.02
N GLY A 161 -5.02 7.72 11.33
CA GLY A 161 -5.65 6.44 11.68
C GLY A 161 -5.08 5.26 10.88
N SER A 162 -4.18 5.52 9.93
CA SER A 162 -3.53 4.48 9.12
C SER A 162 -2.15 4.90 8.63
N VAL A 163 -1.30 3.90 8.40
CA VAL A 163 -0.01 4.05 7.69
C VAL A 163 0.09 3.04 6.55
N GLN A 164 0.80 3.42 5.49
CA GLN A 164 1.19 2.54 4.39
C GLN A 164 2.71 2.57 4.22
N CYS A 165 3.34 1.39 4.25
CA CYS A 165 4.79 1.28 4.17
C CYS A 165 5.25 0.05 3.40
N SER A 166 6.52 0.05 2.98
CA SER A 166 7.16 -1.09 2.34
C SER A 166 7.36 -2.20 3.36
N ILE A 167 6.81 -3.38 3.06
CA ILE A 167 7.02 -4.61 3.83
C ILE A 167 7.12 -5.76 2.85
N ASN A 168 8.23 -6.48 2.88
CA ASN A 168 8.43 -7.70 2.12
C ASN A 168 9.58 -8.52 2.70
N VAL A 169 9.86 -9.66 2.10
CA VAL A 169 10.95 -10.57 2.51
C VAL A 169 12.31 -9.85 2.57
N PHE A 170 12.55 -8.90 1.63
CA PHE A 170 13.83 -8.19 1.47
C PHE A 170 13.87 -6.84 2.19
N ASP A 171 12.74 -6.40 2.76
CA ASP A 171 12.65 -5.18 3.55
C ASP A 171 11.68 -5.39 4.71
N GLN A 172 12.24 -5.63 5.89
CA GLN A 172 11.49 -5.92 7.11
C GLN A 172 11.65 -4.81 8.18
N HIS A 173 12.25 -3.65 7.82
CA HIS A 173 12.54 -2.59 8.79
C HIS A 173 11.29 -2.07 9.50
N ALA A 174 10.22 -1.82 8.76
CA ALA A 174 8.98 -1.34 9.34
C ALA A 174 8.38 -2.32 10.37
N LEU A 175 8.64 -3.64 10.24
CA LEU A 175 8.17 -4.66 11.18
C LEU A 175 8.88 -4.63 12.55
N ARG A 176 10.02 -3.94 12.67
CA ARG A 176 10.79 -3.86 13.91
C ARG A 176 10.23 -2.80 14.88
N ASP A 177 9.76 -1.67 14.36
CA ASP A 177 9.32 -0.52 15.17
C ASP A 177 8.01 0.08 14.70
N SER A 178 7.93 0.56 13.46
CA SER A 178 6.81 1.39 12.99
C SER A 178 5.48 0.63 12.94
N VAL A 179 5.48 -0.62 12.50
CA VAL A 179 4.27 -1.47 12.46
C VAL A 179 3.81 -1.85 13.86
N PRO A 180 4.66 -2.34 14.78
CA PRO A 180 4.25 -2.55 16.17
C PRO A 180 3.70 -1.30 16.84
N ARG A 181 4.32 -0.13 16.60
CA ARG A 181 3.87 1.17 17.12
C ARG A 181 2.49 1.55 16.58
N ALA A 182 2.29 1.46 15.26
CA ALA A 182 0.99 1.69 14.64
C ALA A 182 -0.09 0.74 15.19
N ALA A 183 0.24 -0.56 15.32
CA ALA A 183 -0.67 -1.56 15.85
C ALA A 183 -1.05 -1.30 17.32
N SER A 184 -0.10 -0.88 18.18
CA SER A 184 -0.39 -0.52 19.59
C SER A 184 -1.33 0.67 19.71
N ARG A 185 -1.41 1.51 18.68
CA ARG A 185 -2.34 2.66 18.56
C ARG A 185 -3.60 2.31 17.78
N SER A 186 -3.80 1.04 17.46
CA SER A 186 -4.94 0.56 16.68
C SER A 186 -5.07 1.24 15.31
N MET A 187 -3.96 1.60 14.69
CA MET A 187 -3.95 2.13 13.32
C MET A 187 -4.09 1.00 12.30
N GLY A 188 -4.74 1.28 11.16
CA GLY A 188 -4.70 0.39 10.01
C GLY A 188 -3.31 0.40 9.37
N VAL A 189 -2.78 -0.77 8.99
CA VAL A 189 -1.47 -0.88 8.33
C VAL A 189 -1.63 -1.51 6.96
N VAL A 190 -1.20 -0.79 5.92
CA VAL A 190 -1.15 -1.27 4.54
C VAL A 190 0.30 -1.57 4.17
N ALA A 191 0.55 -2.82 3.78
CA ALA A 191 1.85 -3.21 3.25
C ALA A 191 1.89 -2.98 1.73
N LYS A 192 2.72 -2.05 1.27
CA LYS A 192 3.04 -1.86 -0.15
C LYS A 192 4.25 -2.69 -0.54
N ARG A 193 4.40 -3.00 -1.84
CA ARG A 193 5.51 -3.81 -2.41
C ARG A 193 5.68 -5.19 -1.75
N PRO A 194 4.61 -5.96 -1.49
CA PRO A 194 4.70 -7.23 -0.77
C PRO A 194 5.58 -8.27 -1.48
N LEU A 195 5.78 -8.13 -2.79
CA LEU A 195 6.65 -8.99 -3.60
C LEU A 195 8.08 -8.44 -3.75
N GLY A 196 8.43 -7.31 -3.09
CA GLY A 196 9.75 -6.67 -3.22
C GLY A 196 10.15 -6.39 -4.67
N ASN A 197 9.18 -6.03 -5.54
CA ASN A 197 9.34 -5.86 -6.99
C ASN A 197 9.74 -7.16 -7.73
N ALA A 198 9.57 -8.33 -7.12
CA ALA A 198 9.82 -9.67 -7.67
C ALA A 198 11.24 -9.84 -8.26
N PRO A 199 12.32 -9.64 -7.47
CA PRO A 199 13.69 -9.67 -7.95
C PRO A 199 14.12 -11.05 -8.47
N TRP A 200 13.48 -12.12 -8.03
CA TRP A 200 13.74 -13.50 -8.46
C TRP A 200 13.47 -13.76 -9.95
N ARG A 201 12.79 -12.84 -10.65
CA ARG A 201 12.56 -12.94 -12.09
C ARG A 201 13.78 -12.62 -12.94
N PHE A 202 14.85 -12.10 -12.31
CA PHE A 202 16.05 -11.65 -12.99
C PHE A 202 17.23 -12.58 -12.69
N HIS A 203 17.83 -13.14 -13.73
CA HIS A 203 19.05 -13.97 -13.63
C HIS A 203 20.28 -13.11 -13.32
N GLU A 204 20.31 -11.89 -13.87
CA GLU A 204 21.36 -10.90 -13.68
C GLU A 204 20.79 -9.69 -12.92
N ARG A 205 21.68 -8.91 -12.31
CA ARG A 205 21.29 -7.69 -11.59
C ARG A 205 20.57 -6.71 -12.53
N PRO A 206 19.29 -6.36 -12.27
CA PRO A 206 18.56 -5.42 -13.10
C PRO A 206 19.11 -4.01 -13.01
N GLY A 207 18.86 -3.17 -14.04
CA GLY A 207 19.34 -1.79 -14.07
C GLY A 207 18.44 -0.78 -13.35
N ALA A 208 17.18 -1.13 -13.06
CA ALA A 208 16.26 -0.24 -12.35
C ALA A 208 16.57 -0.28 -10.84
N ASP A 209 16.84 0.86 -10.23
CA ASP A 209 17.39 1.00 -8.88
C ASP A 209 16.57 0.30 -7.79
N ASP A 210 15.24 0.42 -7.83
CA ASP A 210 14.34 -0.18 -6.83
C ASP A 210 14.31 -1.70 -6.91
N VAL A 211 14.41 -2.28 -8.11
CA VAL A 211 14.49 -3.73 -8.31
C VAL A 211 15.90 -4.22 -8.03
N ALA A 212 16.92 -3.45 -8.45
CA ALA A 212 18.32 -3.78 -8.22
C ALA A 212 18.65 -3.93 -6.74
N ALA A 213 18.18 -2.99 -5.92
CA ALA A 213 18.37 -3.06 -4.47
C ALA A 213 17.71 -4.31 -3.85
N ALA A 214 16.49 -4.64 -4.27
CA ALA A 214 15.81 -5.85 -3.83
C ALA A 214 16.54 -7.13 -4.30
N TRP A 215 17.09 -7.12 -5.52
CA TRP A 215 17.87 -8.23 -6.08
C TRP A 215 19.19 -8.44 -5.30
N ASP A 216 19.92 -7.36 -5.00
CA ASP A 216 21.13 -7.41 -4.20
C ASP A 216 20.86 -8.02 -2.81
N ARG A 217 19.77 -7.61 -2.16
CA ARG A 217 19.33 -8.14 -0.86
C ARG A 217 18.93 -9.60 -0.92
N MET A 218 18.17 -9.99 -1.94
CA MET A 218 17.80 -11.40 -2.19
C MET A 218 19.06 -12.27 -2.28
N ARG A 219 20.07 -11.83 -3.03
CA ARG A 219 21.32 -12.55 -3.18
C ARG A 219 22.12 -12.65 -1.85
N ALA A 220 22.16 -11.54 -1.12
CA ALA A 220 22.86 -11.49 0.18
C ALA A 220 22.19 -12.38 1.23
N MET A 221 20.86 -12.43 1.26
CA MET A 221 20.10 -13.27 2.19
C MET A 221 20.27 -14.77 1.92
N SER A 222 20.62 -15.18 0.71
CA SER A 222 20.76 -16.59 0.31
C SER A 222 19.58 -17.47 0.77
N LEU A 223 18.37 -16.88 0.82
CA LEU A 223 17.15 -17.57 1.25
C LEU A 223 16.65 -18.45 0.12
N ASP A 224 16.36 -19.71 0.43
CA ASP A 224 15.66 -20.64 -0.44
C ASP A 224 14.14 -20.57 -0.14
N PRO A 225 13.28 -20.30 -1.14
CA PRO A 225 11.84 -20.26 -0.93
C PRO A 225 11.20 -21.64 -0.72
N GLU A 226 11.88 -22.72 -1.08
CA GLU A 226 11.33 -24.08 -0.99
C GLU A 226 10.69 -24.39 0.37
N PRO A 227 9.53 -25.08 0.37
CA PRO A 227 8.88 -25.74 -0.76
C PRO A 227 7.91 -24.85 -1.56
N LEU A 228 7.86 -23.55 -1.32
CA LEU A 228 6.93 -22.62 -1.98
C LEU A 228 7.60 -21.91 -3.18
N ALA A 229 6.78 -21.37 -4.07
CA ALA A 229 7.25 -20.38 -5.03
C ALA A 229 7.51 -19.04 -4.33
N TRP A 230 8.43 -18.23 -4.86
CA TRP A 230 8.78 -16.92 -4.30
C TRP A 230 7.56 -16.01 -4.14
N GLU A 231 6.65 -16.00 -5.11
CA GLU A 231 5.45 -15.18 -5.09
C GLU A 231 4.56 -15.52 -3.89
N GLU A 232 4.36 -16.80 -3.63
CA GLU A 232 3.56 -17.26 -2.51
C GLU A 232 4.24 -16.99 -1.18
N LEU A 233 5.53 -17.34 -1.04
CA LEU A 233 6.32 -17.07 0.15
C LEU A 233 6.26 -15.58 0.51
N ALA A 234 6.60 -14.70 -0.45
CA ALA A 234 6.69 -13.27 -0.21
C ALA A 234 5.34 -12.64 0.15
N LEU A 235 4.28 -13.02 -0.56
CA LEU A 235 2.96 -12.48 -0.31
C LEU A 235 2.39 -12.94 1.03
N ARG A 236 2.49 -14.22 1.36
CA ARG A 236 2.01 -14.76 2.65
C ARG A 236 2.82 -14.22 3.82
N PHE A 237 4.14 -14.14 3.70
CA PHE A 237 5.00 -13.50 4.71
C PHE A 237 4.52 -12.09 5.03
N THR A 238 4.27 -11.29 4.00
CA THR A 238 3.88 -9.88 4.16
C THR A 238 2.44 -9.72 4.67
N ALA A 239 1.50 -10.39 4.02
CA ALA A 239 0.08 -10.20 4.31
C ALA A 239 -0.32 -10.70 5.69
N PHE A 240 0.38 -11.69 6.24
CA PHE A 240 0.11 -12.24 7.57
C PHE A 240 1.13 -11.77 8.62
N ALA A 241 1.98 -10.79 8.30
CA ALA A 241 2.85 -10.19 9.29
C ALA A 241 2.02 -9.52 10.40
N PRO A 242 2.40 -9.69 11.68
CA PRO A 242 1.67 -9.11 12.80
C PRO A 242 1.50 -7.60 12.64
N GLY A 243 0.27 -7.12 12.81
CA GLY A 243 -0.09 -5.71 12.67
C GLY A 243 -0.49 -5.28 11.25
N VAL A 244 -0.21 -6.05 10.19
CA VAL A 244 -0.63 -5.74 8.82
C VAL A 244 -2.11 -6.05 8.62
N SER A 245 -2.87 -5.06 8.14
CA SER A 245 -4.29 -5.20 7.81
C SER A 245 -4.51 -5.66 6.37
N SER A 246 -3.78 -5.09 5.41
CA SER A 246 -3.89 -5.45 4.00
C SER A 246 -2.53 -5.35 3.29
N ALA A 247 -2.24 -6.26 2.37
CA ALA A 247 -1.09 -6.21 1.49
C ALA A 247 -1.55 -5.90 0.05
N VAL A 248 -1.03 -4.83 -0.56
CA VAL A 248 -1.46 -4.39 -1.88
C VAL A 248 -0.54 -4.92 -2.98
N VAL A 249 -1.10 -5.67 -3.91
CA VAL A 249 -0.40 -6.19 -5.09
C VAL A 249 -0.77 -5.37 -6.32
N GLY A 250 0.25 -4.80 -6.98
CA GLY A 250 0.11 -4.13 -8.27
C GLY A 250 0.26 -5.13 -9.41
N THR A 251 -0.74 -5.23 -10.28
CA THR A 251 -0.70 -6.03 -11.50
C THR A 251 -1.67 -5.50 -12.54
N THR A 252 -1.42 -5.80 -13.81
CA THR A 252 -2.36 -5.57 -14.92
C THR A 252 -2.92 -6.90 -15.47
N ARG A 253 -2.55 -8.03 -14.84
CA ARG A 253 -2.94 -9.38 -15.30
C ARG A 253 -3.84 -10.06 -14.28
N ILE A 254 -5.00 -10.50 -14.74
CA ILE A 254 -6.02 -11.18 -13.90
C ILE A 254 -5.45 -12.48 -13.32
N GLU A 255 -4.63 -13.20 -14.09
CA GLU A 255 -4.04 -14.47 -13.65
C GLU A 255 -3.11 -14.27 -12.46
N HIS A 256 -2.33 -13.19 -12.42
CA HIS A 256 -1.48 -12.84 -11.28
C HIS A 256 -2.32 -12.49 -10.05
N LEU A 257 -3.42 -11.75 -10.25
CA LEU A 257 -4.32 -11.41 -9.15
C LEU A 257 -5.01 -12.65 -8.57
N ALA A 258 -5.47 -13.56 -9.44
CA ALA A 258 -6.06 -14.82 -9.04
C ALA A 258 -5.05 -15.73 -8.30
N ALA A 259 -3.80 -15.77 -8.75
CA ALA A 259 -2.73 -16.48 -8.05
C ALA A 259 -2.46 -15.89 -6.66
N ALA A 260 -2.42 -14.55 -6.55
CA ALA A 260 -2.26 -13.87 -5.27
C ALA A 260 -3.44 -14.16 -4.31
N ALA A 261 -4.67 -14.15 -4.83
CA ALA A 261 -5.85 -14.48 -4.03
C ALA A 261 -5.82 -15.93 -3.51
N ARG A 262 -5.39 -16.89 -4.35
CA ARG A 262 -5.19 -18.29 -3.91
C ARG A 262 -4.13 -18.39 -2.82
N ALA A 263 -2.96 -17.74 -3.01
CA ALA A 263 -1.89 -17.74 -2.01
C ALA A 263 -2.36 -17.19 -0.65
N ILE A 264 -3.14 -16.11 -0.64
CA ILE A 264 -3.76 -15.58 0.59
C ILE A 264 -4.76 -16.57 1.19
N GLY A 265 -5.47 -17.32 0.36
CA GLY A 265 -6.42 -18.37 0.80
C GLY A 265 -5.77 -19.50 1.61
N GLU A 266 -4.50 -19.79 1.35
CA GLU A 266 -3.70 -20.77 2.10
C GLU A 266 -3.37 -20.34 3.54
N GLY A 267 -3.62 -19.06 3.88
CA GLY A 267 -3.38 -18.54 5.23
C GLY A 267 -1.92 -18.20 5.51
N PRO A 268 -1.54 -18.01 6.79
CA PRO A 268 -0.18 -17.64 7.17
C PRO A 268 0.84 -18.74 6.82
N LEU A 269 2.10 -18.34 6.65
CA LEU A 269 3.20 -19.30 6.50
C LEU A 269 3.34 -20.16 7.79
N PRO A 270 3.83 -21.41 7.67
CA PRO A 270 4.30 -22.17 8.82
C PRO A 270 5.31 -21.35 9.65
N SER A 271 5.29 -21.54 10.97
CA SER A 271 6.11 -20.75 11.89
C SER A 271 7.62 -20.88 11.67
N ASP A 272 8.07 -22.09 11.31
CA ASP A 272 9.46 -22.40 10.99
C ASP A 272 9.92 -21.68 9.71
N LEU A 273 9.06 -21.64 8.67
CA LEU A 273 9.35 -20.91 7.45
C LEU A 273 9.36 -19.40 7.69
N THR A 274 8.42 -18.87 8.48
CA THR A 274 8.44 -17.46 8.90
C THR A 274 9.71 -17.10 9.67
N ALA A 275 10.14 -17.97 10.60
CA ALA A 275 11.37 -17.78 11.35
C ALA A 275 12.59 -17.81 10.43
N ARG A 276 12.65 -18.73 9.46
CA ARG A 276 13.73 -18.80 8.46
C ARG A 276 13.85 -17.50 7.65
N VAL A 277 12.73 -16.96 7.17
CA VAL A 277 12.70 -15.69 6.43
C VAL A 277 13.21 -14.54 7.31
N ARG A 278 12.78 -14.46 8.56
CA ARG A 278 13.22 -13.41 9.50
C ARG A 278 14.70 -13.52 9.81
N SER A 279 15.19 -14.71 10.15
CA SER A 279 16.60 -14.94 10.46
C SER A 279 17.52 -14.64 9.27
N ALA A 280 17.11 -14.98 8.04
CA ALA A 280 17.87 -14.64 6.84
C ALA A 280 18.00 -13.12 6.65
N PHE A 281 16.96 -12.36 6.93
CA PHE A 281 17.01 -10.89 6.88
C PHE A 281 17.88 -10.33 8.04
N GLU A 282 17.70 -10.81 9.26
CA GLU A 282 18.44 -10.35 10.43
C GLU A 282 19.93 -10.55 10.29
N ALA A 283 20.37 -11.64 9.67
CA ALA A 283 21.77 -11.97 9.48
C ALA A 283 22.54 -10.93 8.64
N VAL A 284 21.87 -10.27 7.68
CA VAL A 284 22.54 -9.35 6.73
C VAL A 284 21.90 -7.99 6.64
N GLY A 285 20.63 -7.85 7.03
CA GLY A 285 19.81 -6.66 6.79
C GLY A 285 19.89 -5.59 7.87
N ALA A 286 20.66 -5.76 8.94
CA ALA A 286 20.65 -4.83 10.08
C ALA A 286 21.03 -3.39 9.72
N GLY A 287 21.92 -3.21 8.76
CA GLY A 287 22.40 -1.91 8.28
C GLY A 287 21.74 -1.40 7.00
N TRP A 288 20.78 -2.12 6.45
CA TRP A 288 20.10 -1.66 5.24
C TRP A 288 19.07 -0.57 5.54
N PRO A 289 18.98 0.51 4.72
CA PRO A 289 17.87 1.45 4.82
C PRO A 289 16.57 0.79 4.32
N GLY A 290 15.41 1.31 4.75
CA GLY A 290 14.14 0.95 4.12
C GLY A 290 14.14 1.31 2.64
N LEU A 291 13.59 0.44 1.77
CA LEU A 291 13.46 0.69 0.32
C LEU A 291 12.28 1.64 0.08
N VAL A 292 12.56 2.78 -0.55
CA VAL A 292 11.57 3.84 -0.82
C VAL A 292 11.02 3.74 -2.23
#